data_bea8ed7fffef14a697bfecfe44d69874
#
_entry.id   bea8ed7fffef14a697bfecfe44d69874
#
_cell.length_a   1.000
_cell.length_b   1.000
_cell.length_c   1.000
_cell.angle_alpha   90.00
_cell.angle_beta   90.00
_cell.angle_gamma   90.00
#
_symmetry.space_group_name_H-M   'P 1'
#
loop_
_entity.id
_entity.type
_entity.pdbx_description
1 polymer ?
#
loop_
_entity_poly.entity_id
_entity_poly.type
_entity_poly.pdbx_seq_one_letter_code
_entity_poly.pdbx_strand_id
1 'polypeptide(L)'
;MRPVIPRTDPAPSRLRYRLERMRLTPVYRRLFRLGLPVLLVAGLAGGYLADTDRRDALLERVADIRHQIETRPEFMVHLLALEGASTGVQEDIHEIFPYDLPASSFDLDLPAIRAMIEDLPAVASAQLRIRQGGVLAIEITERVPAVLWRTRTALDVLDASGAAIASVESREARPDLPVLTGAGADRAVPEALEILAASTAFHRPVRGLVRMGERRWDLVLADGKRVLLPETEPVRALERVIVLDAANDMLERDLVSIDMRLGARPTLRLSETATEEWWRITSATGATGNSSGAEQR
;
A
#
# COMPACT_ATOMS: atom_id res chain seq x y z
N MET A 1 54.05 -55.74 81.41
CA MET A 1 53.83 -54.60 80.50
C MET A 1 54.13 -55.10 79.09
N ARG A 2 53.08 -55.17 78.24
CA ARG A 2 53.26 -55.51 76.79
C ARG A 2 53.44 -54.20 76.00
N PRO A 3 54.44 -54.13 75.10
CA PRO A 3 54.64 -52.91 74.31
C PRO A 3 53.48 -52.73 73.29
N VAL A 4 52.92 -51.56 73.30
CA VAL A 4 51.89 -51.13 72.30
C VAL A 4 52.65 -50.79 71.02
N ILE A 5 52.42 -51.58 69.97
CA ILE A 5 52.94 -51.32 68.64
C ILE A 5 52.06 -50.14 68.01
N PRO A 6 52.67 -49.02 67.61
CA PRO A 6 51.92 -47.96 66.97
C PRO A 6 51.44 -48.43 65.60
N ARG A 7 50.06 -48.48 65.40
CA ARG A 7 49.48 -48.70 64.09
C ARG A 7 49.65 -47.42 63.30
N THR A 8 50.42 -47.47 62.25
CA THR A 8 50.45 -46.40 61.23
C THR A 8 49.15 -46.38 60.53
N ASP A 9 48.39 -45.32 60.75
CA ASP A 9 47.13 -45.04 60.06
C ASP A 9 47.46 -44.67 58.58
N PRO A 10 46.98 -45.44 57.58
CA PRO A 10 47.28 -45.13 56.18
C PRO A 10 46.48 -43.94 55.74
N ALA A 11 47.06 -42.76 55.93
CA ALA A 11 46.41 -41.52 55.39
C ALA A 11 46.21 -41.72 53.92
N PRO A 12 44.95 -41.52 53.41
CA PRO A 12 44.69 -41.72 52.01
C PRO A 12 45.48 -40.68 51.18
N SER A 13 46.12 -41.18 50.10
CA SER A 13 46.90 -40.30 49.23
C SER A 13 46.12 -39.09 48.80
N ARG A 14 46.75 -37.89 48.70
CA ARG A 14 46.14 -36.65 48.36
C ARG A 14 45.34 -36.71 47.01
N LEU A 15 45.75 -37.57 46.11
CA LEU A 15 45.10 -37.90 44.86
C LEU A 15 43.78 -38.66 45.06
N ARG A 16 43.78 -39.69 45.96
CA ARG A 16 42.56 -40.48 46.25
C ARG A 16 41.47 -39.62 46.92
N TYR A 17 41.89 -38.77 47.86
CA TYR A 17 41.00 -37.83 48.54
C TYR A 17 40.36 -36.78 47.53
N ARG A 18 41.19 -36.29 46.60
CA ARG A 18 40.66 -35.38 45.52
C ARG A 18 39.69 -36.12 44.63
N LEU A 19 39.94 -37.32 44.21
CA LEU A 19 39.06 -38.12 43.37
C LEU A 19 37.72 -38.48 44.06
N GLU A 20 37.78 -38.85 45.36
CA GLU A 20 36.59 -39.15 46.18
C GLU A 20 35.75 -37.88 46.38
N ARG A 21 36.37 -36.72 46.63
CA ARG A 21 35.70 -35.44 46.74
C ARG A 21 35.00 -35.01 45.41
N MET A 22 35.63 -35.24 44.28
CA MET A 22 35.04 -35.01 42.95
C MET A 22 33.84 -35.91 42.71
N ARG A 23 33.85 -37.17 43.10
CA ARG A 23 32.71 -38.10 42.98
C ARG A 23 31.55 -37.78 43.89
N LEU A 24 31.77 -37.13 45.03
CA LEU A 24 30.75 -36.77 46.00
C LEU A 24 30.06 -35.43 45.69
N THR A 25 30.70 -34.58 44.88
CA THR A 25 30.11 -33.29 44.50
C THR A 25 29.04 -33.49 43.40
N PRO A 26 27.77 -33.05 43.58
CA PRO A 26 26.68 -33.34 42.66
C PRO A 26 26.92 -32.78 41.26
N VAL A 27 27.65 -31.67 41.13
CA VAL A 27 28.01 -31.05 39.86
C VAL A 27 28.93 -31.94 39.03
N TYR A 28 30.03 -32.48 39.67
CA TYR A 28 30.95 -33.37 38.96
C TYR A 28 30.31 -34.72 38.62
N ARG A 29 29.38 -35.21 39.43
CA ARG A 29 28.65 -36.45 39.16
C ARG A 29 27.70 -36.28 37.96
N ARG A 30 27.05 -35.09 37.78
CA ARG A 30 26.26 -34.76 36.59
C ARG A 30 27.16 -34.59 35.36
N LEU A 31 28.29 -33.91 35.53
CA LEU A 31 29.27 -33.71 34.45
C LEU A 31 29.83 -35.04 33.94
N PHE A 32 30.21 -35.99 34.84
CA PHE A 32 30.69 -37.29 34.42
C PHE A 32 29.60 -38.20 33.85
N ARG A 33 28.34 -38.13 34.37
CA ARG A 33 27.25 -38.97 33.86
C ARG A 33 26.67 -38.51 32.54
N LEU A 34 26.63 -37.20 32.30
CA LEU A 34 26.06 -36.58 31.09
C LEU A 34 27.14 -36.00 30.18
N GLY A 35 28.14 -35.31 30.73
CA GLY A 35 29.16 -34.62 29.97
C GLY A 35 30.15 -35.57 29.28
N LEU A 36 30.59 -36.62 29.98
CA LEU A 36 31.54 -37.57 29.39
C LEU A 36 30.92 -38.36 28.22
N PRO A 37 29.70 -38.92 28.30
CA PRO A 37 29.07 -39.56 27.15
C PRO A 37 28.82 -38.59 26.00
N VAL A 38 28.39 -37.36 26.30
CA VAL A 38 28.18 -36.31 25.25
C VAL A 38 29.50 -35.96 24.58
N LEU A 39 30.59 -35.83 25.34
CA LEU A 39 31.90 -35.51 24.81
C LEU A 39 32.47 -36.68 23.98
N LEU A 40 32.19 -37.91 24.40
CA LEU A 40 32.58 -39.11 23.66
C LEU A 40 31.79 -39.23 22.34
N VAL A 41 30.49 -39.01 22.38
CA VAL A 41 29.65 -38.99 21.17
C VAL A 41 30.07 -37.87 20.25
N ALA A 42 30.30 -36.64 20.77
CA ALA A 42 30.78 -35.51 19.98
C ALA A 42 32.17 -35.77 19.38
N GLY A 43 33.08 -36.39 20.14
CA GLY A 43 34.40 -36.78 19.64
C GLY A 43 34.34 -37.84 18.55
N LEU A 44 33.49 -38.87 18.72
CA LEU A 44 33.28 -39.90 17.71
C LEU A 44 32.62 -39.33 16.48
N ALA A 45 31.59 -38.47 16.63
CA ALA A 45 30.94 -37.78 15.53
C ALA A 45 31.90 -36.82 14.80
N GLY A 46 32.72 -36.07 15.57
CA GLY A 46 33.73 -35.18 14.99
C GLY A 46 34.80 -35.96 14.23
N GLY A 47 35.28 -37.09 14.79
CA GLY A 47 36.24 -37.97 14.10
C GLY A 47 35.65 -38.65 12.85
N TYR A 48 34.38 -39.02 12.91
CA TYR A 48 33.67 -39.58 11.75
C TYR A 48 33.47 -38.55 10.63
N LEU A 49 33.13 -37.30 10.98
CA LEU A 49 32.93 -36.19 10.08
C LEU A 49 34.21 -35.47 9.65
N ALA A 50 35.36 -35.79 10.28
CA ALA A 50 36.65 -35.26 9.84
C ALA A 50 37.12 -35.86 8.51
N ASP A 51 36.61 -37.06 8.17
CA ASP A 51 36.83 -37.70 6.86
C ASP A 51 35.96 -36.99 5.80
N THR A 52 36.60 -36.36 4.83
CA THR A 52 35.94 -35.62 3.75
C THR A 52 35.02 -36.49 2.93
N ASP A 53 35.46 -37.71 2.58
CA ASP A 53 34.71 -38.65 1.74
C ASP A 53 33.40 -39.09 2.42
N ARG A 54 33.41 -39.29 3.72
CA ARG A 54 32.23 -39.67 4.51
C ARG A 54 31.25 -38.50 4.68
N ARG A 55 31.79 -37.31 4.86
CA ARG A 55 30.97 -36.10 4.96
C ARG A 55 30.25 -35.85 3.64
N ASP A 56 30.99 -35.95 2.53
CA ASP A 56 30.42 -35.73 1.19
C ASP A 56 29.39 -36.82 0.84
N ALA A 57 29.65 -38.09 1.18
CA ALA A 57 28.65 -39.16 1.04
C ALA A 57 27.39 -38.96 1.91
N LEU A 58 27.53 -38.36 3.09
CA LEU A 58 26.34 -37.99 3.90
C LEU A 58 25.56 -36.83 3.27
N LEU A 59 26.26 -35.81 2.78
CA LEU A 59 25.63 -34.67 2.09
C LEU A 59 24.92 -35.13 0.82
N GLU A 60 25.53 -36.01 0.03
CA GLU A 60 24.90 -36.63 -1.16
C GLU A 60 23.62 -37.40 -0.78
N ARG A 61 23.68 -38.25 0.27
CA ARG A 61 22.46 -38.96 0.72
C ARG A 61 21.35 -38.04 1.20
N VAL A 62 21.70 -36.96 1.89
CA VAL A 62 20.71 -35.94 2.30
C VAL A 62 20.13 -35.24 1.08
N ALA A 63 20.98 -34.88 0.09
CA ALA A 63 20.53 -34.29 -1.16
C ALA A 63 19.63 -35.25 -1.96
N ASP A 64 19.98 -36.56 -2.03
CA ASP A 64 19.16 -37.56 -2.70
C ASP A 64 17.79 -37.74 -2.03
N ILE A 65 17.73 -37.81 -0.71
CA ILE A 65 16.47 -37.91 0.04
C ILE A 65 15.63 -36.66 -0.18
N ARG A 66 16.26 -35.48 -0.15
CA ARG A 66 15.60 -34.23 -0.41
C ARG A 66 15.02 -34.21 -1.83
N HIS A 67 15.83 -34.56 -2.83
CA HIS A 67 15.40 -34.64 -4.22
C HIS A 67 14.25 -35.65 -4.43
N GLN A 68 14.31 -36.83 -3.77
CA GLN A 68 13.23 -37.80 -3.82
C GLN A 68 11.93 -37.28 -3.20
N ILE A 69 11.99 -36.41 -2.21
CA ILE A 69 10.80 -35.77 -1.62
C ILE A 69 10.28 -34.66 -2.56
N GLU A 70 11.19 -33.83 -3.06
CA GLU A 70 10.85 -32.68 -3.91
C GLU A 70 10.23 -33.13 -5.26
N THR A 71 10.59 -34.29 -5.77
CA THR A 71 10.09 -34.86 -7.04
C THR A 71 8.86 -35.74 -6.89
N ARG A 72 8.32 -35.92 -5.67
CA ARG A 72 7.07 -36.67 -5.51
C ARG A 72 5.91 -35.97 -6.18
N PRO A 73 5.03 -36.70 -6.90
CA PRO A 73 3.84 -36.13 -7.57
C PRO A 73 2.96 -35.28 -6.67
N GLU A 74 2.95 -35.60 -5.36
CA GLU A 74 2.16 -34.89 -4.35
C GLU A 74 2.63 -33.45 -4.10
N PHE A 75 3.90 -33.17 -4.40
CA PHE A 75 4.52 -31.84 -4.23
C PHE A 75 4.79 -31.12 -5.54
N MET A 76 4.41 -31.73 -6.66
CA MET A 76 4.56 -31.09 -7.97
C MET A 76 3.40 -30.20 -8.29
N VAL A 77 3.66 -28.97 -8.69
CA VAL A 77 2.69 -28.01 -9.22
C VAL A 77 2.63 -28.16 -10.74
N HIS A 78 1.47 -28.50 -11.26
CA HIS A 78 1.26 -28.76 -12.68
C HIS A 78 0.44 -27.68 -13.36
N LEU A 79 -0.37 -26.94 -12.60
CA LEU A 79 -1.35 -25.99 -13.11
C LEU A 79 -1.31 -24.67 -12.34
N LEU A 80 -1.40 -23.57 -13.08
CA LEU A 80 -1.64 -22.23 -12.56
C LEU A 80 -3.14 -21.91 -12.71
N ALA A 81 -3.82 -21.60 -11.61
CA ALA A 81 -5.22 -21.17 -11.60
C ALA A 81 -5.30 -19.73 -11.12
N LEU A 82 -5.75 -18.82 -12.00
CA LEU A 82 -5.93 -17.40 -11.72
C LEU A 82 -7.42 -17.15 -11.45
N GLU A 83 -7.74 -16.57 -10.29
CA GLU A 83 -9.11 -16.26 -9.87
C GLU A 83 -9.21 -14.73 -9.59
N GLY A 84 -10.30 -14.10 -10.04
CA GLY A 84 -10.55 -12.67 -9.77
C GLY A 84 -9.88 -11.69 -10.71
N ALA A 85 -9.13 -12.16 -11.72
CA ALA A 85 -8.46 -11.32 -12.69
C ALA A 85 -9.21 -11.27 -14.03
N SER A 86 -9.23 -10.08 -14.65
CA SER A 86 -9.66 -9.89 -16.04
C SER A 86 -8.72 -10.59 -17.02
N THR A 87 -9.17 -10.81 -18.26
CA THR A 87 -8.37 -11.50 -19.28
C THR A 87 -7.01 -10.83 -19.51
N GLY A 88 -6.97 -9.48 -19.54
CA GLY A 88 -5.70 -8.76 -19.74
C GLY A 88 -4.72 -8.98 -18.59
N VAL A 89 -5.17 -8.90 -17.34
CA VAL A 89 -4.31 -9.15 -16.17
C VAL A 89 -3.86 -10.61 -16.12
N GLN A 90 -4.70 -11.57 -16.56
CA GLN A 90 -4.30 -12.97 -16.67
C GLN A 90 -3.18 -13.16 -17.70
N GLU A 91 -3.28 -12.50 -18.85
CA GLU A 91 -2.23 -12.53 -19.89
C GLU A 91 -0.92 -11.93 -19.37
N ASP A 92 -0.99 -10.76 -18.73
CA ASP A 92 0.17 -10.13 -18.11
C ASP A 92 0.85 -11.04 -17.08
N ILE A 93 0.07 -11.69 -16.21
CA ILE A 93 0.60 -12.63 -15.21
C ILE A 93 1.25 -13.84 -15.86
N HIS A 94 0.65 -14.39 -16.92
CA HIS A 94 1.26 -15.51 -17.63
C HIS A 94 2.60 -15.14 -18.30
N GLU A 95 2.72 -13.89 -18.79
CA GLU A 95 3.94 -13.41 -19.43
C GLU A 95 5.09 -13.21 -18.40
N ILE A 96 4.77 -12.71 -17.21
CA ILE A 96 5.79 -12.45 -16.18
C ILE A 96 6.10 -13.66 -15.29
N PHE A 97 5.29 -14.74 -15.35
CA PHE A 97 5.44 -15.90 -14.47
C PHE A 97 6.78 -16.61 -14.74
N PRO A 98 7.70 -16.69 -13.73
CA PRO A 98 9.11 -17.03 -14.00
C PRO A 98 9.39 -18.53 -14.02
N TYR A 99 8.39 -19.40 -13.87
CA TYR A 99 8.59 -20.84 -13.74
C TYR A 99 7.89 -21.62 -14.84
N ASP A 100 8.61 -22.58 -15.40
CA ASP A 100 8.01 -23.59 -16.26
C ASP A 100 7.31 -24.67 -15.43
N LEU A 101 6.05 -24.95 -15.71
CA LEU A 101 5.31 -26.02 -15.04
C LEU A 101 5.42 -27.33 -15.85
N PRO A 102 5.58 -28.50 -15.20
CA PRO A 102 5.51 -28.75 -13.75
C PRO A 102 6.77 -28.40 -12.98
N ALA A 103 6.62 -27.79 -11.80
CA ALA A 103 7.70 -27.43 -10.88
C ALA A 103 7.45 -27.96 -9.48
N SER A 104 8.51 -28.19 -8.70
CA SER A 104 8.36 -28.58 -7.29
C SER A 104 7.83 -27.40 -6.45
N SER A 105 6.88 -27.68 -5.56
CA SER A 105 6.36 -26.67 -4.63
C SER A 105 7.43 -26.08 -3.70
N PHE A 106 8.54 -26.78 -3.52
CA PHE A 106 9.70 -26.33 -2.72
C PHE A 106 10.61 -25.37 -3.49
N ASP A 107 10.55 -25.39 -4.82
CA ASP A 107 11.33 -24.51 -5.69
C ASP A 107 10.60 -23.20 -5.97
N LEU A 108 9.28 -23.14 -5.69
CA LEU A 108 8.47 -21.95 -5.92
C LEU A 108 8.62 -20.96 -4.75
N ASP A 109 9.24 -19.81 -5.02
CA ASP A 109 9.27 -18.69 -4.08
C ASP A 109 7.96 -17.91 -4.15
N LEU A 110 6.95 -18.37 -3.40
CA LEU A 110 5.62 -17.72 -3.38
C LEU A 110 5.66 -16.26 -2.96
N PRO A 111 6.46 -15.83 -1.96
CA PRO A 111 6.65 -14.42 -1.65
C PRO A 111 7.17 -13.58 -2.83
N ALA A 112 8.16 -14.08 -3.56
CA ALA A 112 8.72 -13.38 -4.72
C ALA A 112 7.71 -13.31 -5.89
N ILE A 113 7.00 -14.40 -6.16
CA ILE A 113 5.92 -14.42 -7.18
C ILE A 113 4.81 -13.43 -6.80
N ARG A 114 4.42 -13.40 -5.53
CA ARG A 114 3.41 -12.45 -5.03
C ARG A 114 3.85 -11.01 -5.27
N ALA A 115 5.06 -10.65 -4.87
CA ALA A 115 5.59 -9.30 -5.06
C ALA A 115 5.60 -8.90 -6.54
N MET A 116 6.02 -9.81 -7.42
CA MET A 116 6.04 -9.59 -8.86
C MET A 116 4.64 -9.34 -9.44
N ILE A 117 3.63 -10.08 -8.98
CA ILE A 117 2.23 -9.88 -9.41
C ILE A 117 1.67 -8.57 -8.84
N GLU A 118 1.97 -8.23 -7.59
CA GLU A 118 1.55 -6.98 -6.95
C GLU A 118 2.24 -5.73 -7.53
N ASP A 119 3.37 -5.90 -8.26
CA ASP A 119 4.03 -4.83 -9.02
C ASP A 119 3.27 -4.47 -10.33
N LEU A 120 2.34 -5.30 -10.78
CA LEU A 120 1.47 -4.97 -11.91
C LEU A 120 0.54 -3.81 -11.53
N PRO A 121 0.48 -2.72 -12.32
CA PRO A 121 -0.31 -1.54 -11.97
C PRO A 121 -1.80 -1.82 -11.74
N ALA A 122 -2.37 -2.78 -12.47
CA ALA A 122 -3.78 -3.15 -12.37
C ALA A 122 -4.11 -3.99 -11.11
N VAL A 123 -3.10 -4.51 -10.41
CA VAL A 123 -3.28 -5.40 -9.25
C VAL A 123 -3.22 -4.63 -7.94
N ALA A 124 -4.25 -4.77 -7.10
CA ALA A 124 -4.27 -4.20 -5.75
C ALA A 124 -3.63 -5.15 -4.73
N SER A 125 -3.89 -6.46 -4.86
CA SER A 125 -3.31 -7.50 -4.01
C SER A 125 -3.41 -8.87 -4.65
N ALA A 126 -2.50 -9.79 -4.28
CA ALA A 126 -2.50 -11.17 -4.72
C ALA A 126 -2.35 -12.12 -3.52
N GLN A 127 -3.11 -13.22 -3.50
CA GLN A 127 -2.99 -14.28 -2.52
C GLN A 127 -2.67 -15.60 -3.23
N LEU A 128 -1.54 -16.20 -2.87
CA LEU A 128 -1.05 -17.42 -3.49
C LEU A 128 -1.23 -18.60 -2.54
N ARG A 129 -1.77 -19.70 -3.05
CA ARG A 129 -1.96 -20.95 -2.30
C ARG A 129 -1.75 -22.16 -3.19
N ILE A 130 -1.00 -23.14 -2.72
CA ILE A 130 -0.91 -24.43 -3.38
C ILE A 130 -2.06 -25.30 -2.84
N ARG A 131 -2.95 -25.70 -3.76
CA ARG A 131 -4.09 -26.59 -3.47
C ARG A 131 -3.71 -28.05 -3.70
N GLN A 132 -4.45 -28.94 -3.08
CA GLN A 132 -4.31 -30.37 -3.32
C GLN A 132 -4.50 -30.67 -4.82
N GLY A 133 -3.70 -31.59 -5.34
CA GLY A 133 -3.71 -31.92 -6.77
C GLY A 133 -2.71 -31.09 -7.61
N GLY A 134 -1.77 -30.38 -6.97
CA GLY A 134 -0.69 -29.66 -7.66
C GLY A 134 -1.15 -28.41 -8.42
N VAL A 135 -2.10 -27.69 -7.87
CA VAL A 135 -2.61 -26.43 -8.46
C VAL A 135 -2.11 -25.26 -7.64
N LEU A 136 -1.36 -24.36 -8.28
CA LEU A 136 -1.04 -23.03 -7.72
C LEU A 136 -2.23 -22.11 -7.99
N ALA A 137 -3.04 -21.87 -6.97
CA ALA A 137 -4.16 -20.95 -7.03
C ALA A 137 -3.67 -19.55 -6.62
N ILE A 138 -3.92 -18.57 -7.49
CA ILE A 138 -3.63 -17.15 -7.27
C ILE A 138 -4.96 -16.40 -7.31
N GLU A 139 -5.36 -15.90 -6.15
CA GLU A 139 -6.55 -15.06 -5.99
C GLU A 139 -6.11 -13.58 -6.09
N ILE A 140 -6.61 -12.89 -7.10
CA ILE A 140 -6.20 -11.54 -7.47
C ILE A 140 -7.34 -10.58 -7.16
N THR A 141 -7.00 -9.46 -6.54
CA THR A 141 -7.89 -8.31 -6.41
C THR A 141 -7.37 -7.22 -7.34
N GLU A 142 -8.14 -6.89 -8.37
CA GLU A 142 -7.80 -5.78 -9.27
C GLU A 142 -8.13 -4.43 -8.63
N ARG A 143 -7.37 -3.40 -9.03
CA ARG A 143 -7.67 -2.01 -8.67
C ARG A 143 -8.90 -1.52 -9.42
N VAL A 144 -9.78 -0.84 -8.71
CA VAL A 144 -10.98 -0.25 -9.30
C VAL A 144 -10.70 1.18 -9.72
N PRO A 145 -10.83 1.51 -11.01
CA PRO A 145 -10.68 2.87 -11.50
C PRO A 145 -11.64 3.85 -10.81
N ALA A 146 -11.13 4.97 -10.32
CA ALA A 146 -11.91 5.97 -9.59
C ALA A 146 -11.86 7.36 -10.25
N VAL A 147 -10.71 7.77 -10.76
CA VAL A 147 -10.51 9.11 -11.34
C VAL A 147 -9.53 9.07 -12.52
N LEU A 148 -9.59 10.09 -13.37
CA LEU A 148 -8.57 10.38 -14.36
C LEU A 148 -7.67 11.51 -13.84
N TRP A 149 -6.38 11.32 -13.82
CA TRP A 149 -5.42 12.38 -13.49
C TRP A 149 -4.72 12.89 -14.73
N ARG A 150 -4.96 14.13 -15.05
CA ARG A 150 -4.33 14.80 -16.19
C ARG A 150 -3.05 15.49 -15.73
N THR A 151 -1.94 15.00 -16.22
CA THR A 151 -0.62 15.65 -16.15
C THR A 151 -0.38 16.53 -17.38
N ARG A 152 0.82 17.04 -17.55
CA ARG A 152 1.19 17.78 -18.79
C ARG A 152 1.39 16.87 -20.00
N THR A 153 1.69 15.62 -19.78
CA THR A 153 2.13 14.65 -20.80
C THR A 153 1.25 13.42 -20.90
N ALA A 154 0.47 13.11 -19.86
CA ALA A 154 -0.31 11.88 -19.78
C ALA A 154 -1.68 12.11 -19.16
N LEU A 155 -2.56 11.14 -19.37
CA LEU A 155 -3.85 11.03 -18.70
C LEU A 155 -3.91 9.65 -18.06
N ASP A 156 -3.66 9.61 -16.76
CA ASP A 156 -3.55 8.36 -16.01
C ASP A 156 -4.87 8.04 -15.30
N VAL A 157 -5.22 6.75 -15.30
CA VAL A 157 -6.34 6.21 -14.54
C VAL A 157 -5.83 5.85 -13.16
N LEU A 158 -6.41 6.44 -12.12
CA LEU A 158 -6.05 6.16 -10.73
C LEU A 158 -7.20 5.46 -10.00
N ASP A 159 -6.83 4.64 -9.02
CA ASP A 159 -7.77 4.08 -8.05
C ASP A 159 -8.13 5.09 -6.94
N ALA A 160 -8.99 4.66 -6.02
CA ALA A 160 -9.41 5.49 -4.89
C ALA A 160 -8.28 5.86 -3.92
N SER A 161 -7.16 5.15 -3.93
CA SER A 161 -5.97 5.48 -3.13
C SER A 161 -5.01 6.45 -3.82
N GLY A 162 -5.17 6.66 -5.14
CA GLY A 162 -4.28 7.44 -5.98
C GLY A 162 -3.21 6.62 -6.69
N ALA A 163 -3.27 5.29 -6.61
CA ALA A 163 -2.37 4.43 -7.35
C ALA A 163 -2.75 4.39 -8.84
N ALA A 164 -1.74 4.48 -9.71
CA ALA A 164 -1.94 4.42 -11.15
C ALA A 164 -2.24 2.98 -11.60
N ILE A 165 -3.28 2.85 -12.44
CA ILE A 165 -3.72 1.56 -13.01
C ILE A 165 -3.25 1.45 -14.46
N ALA A 166 -3.47 2.50 -15.25
CA ALA A 166 -3.16 2.56 -16.66
C ALA A 166 -3.08 4.00 -17.13
N SER A 167 -2.52 4.23 -18.32
CA SER A 167 -2.62 5.51 -19.01
C SER A 167 -3.58 5.38 -20.20
N VAL A 168 -4.35 6.43 -20.47
CA VAL A 168 -5.27 6.50 -21.61
C VAL A 168 -4.92 7.68 -22.52
N GLU A 169 -5.19 7.54 -23.80
CA GLU A 169 -4.86 8.58 -24.77
C GLU A 169 -5.77 9.80 -24.66
N SER A 170 -7.03 9.57 -24.32
CA SER A 170 -8.02 10.65 -24.27
C SER A 170 -9.08 10.39 -23.20
N ARG A 171 -9.83 11.47 -22.85
CA ARG A 171 -10.93 11.38 -21.90
C ARG A 171 -12.08 10.49 -22.40
N GLU A 172 -12.26 10.44 -23.73
CA GLU A 172 -13.32 9.69 -24.37
C GLU A 172 -13.19 8.18 -24.13
N ALA A 173 -11.98 7.70 -23.83
CA ALA A 173 -11.74 6.31 -23.43
C ALA A 173 -12.41 5.96 -22.08
N ARG A 174 -12.54 6.94 -21.18
CA ARG A 174 -13.16 6.76 -19.86
C ARG A 174 -14.03 8.00 -19.50
N PRO A 175 -15.14 8.19 -20.19
CA PRO A 175 -16.06 9.33 -19.97
C PRO A 175 -16.77 9.24 -18.60
N ASP A 176 -16.84 8.07 -18.02
CA ASP A 176 -17.44 7.75 -16.73
C ASP A 176 -16.65 8.31 -15.53
N LEU A 177 -15.34 8.54 -15.69
CA LEU A 177 -14.48 8.97 -14.59
C LEU A 177 -14.35 10.50 -14.51
N PRO A 178 -14.37 11.09 -13.31
CA PRO A 178 -14.07 12.51 -13.13
C PRO A 178 -12.59 12.80 -13.37
N VAL A 179 -12.30 14.03 -13.82
CA VAL A 179 -10.92 14.45 -14.12
C VAL A 179 -10.34 15.26 -12.98
N LEU A 180 -9.18 14.85 -12.50
CA LEU A 180 -8.32 15.63 -11.61
C LEU A 180 -7.18 16.24 -12.41
N THR A 181 -6.74 17.44 -12.04
CA THR A 181 -5.58 18.10 -12.63
C THR A 181 -4.74 18.77 -11.53
N GLY A 182 -3.49 19.07 -11.84
CA GLY A 182 -2.58 19.76 -10.94
C GLY A 182 -1.57 18.83 -10.26
N ALA A 183 -0.49 19.44 -9.80
CA ALA A 183 0.58 18.71 -9.10
C ALA A 183 0.08 18.19 -7.74
N GLY A 184 0.43 16.96 -7.38
CA GLY A 184 0.03 16.33 -6.12
C GLY A 184 -1.44 15.90 -6.04
N ALA A 185 -2.20 15.95 -7.16
CA ALA A 185 -3.57 15.48 -7.19
C ALA A 185 -3.68 13.97 -6.99
N ASP A 186 -2.71 13.22 -7.48
CA ASP A 186 -2.54 11.78 -7.28
C ASP A 186 -2.51 11.38 -5.80
N ARG A 187 -1.80 12.15 -4.98
CA ARG A 187 -1.67 11.89 -3.54
C ARG A 187 -2.89 12.31 -2.71
N ALA A 188 -3.80 13.04 -3.30
CA ALA A 188 -4.98 13.59 -2.63
C ALA A 188 -6.29 13.12 -3.29
N VAL A 189 -6.27 11.95 -3.95
CA VAL A 189 -7.48 11.35 -4.55
C VAL A 189 -8.58 11.09 -3.52
N PRO A 190 -8.33 10.58 -2.30
CA PRO A 190 -9.38 10.40 -1.31
C PRO A 190 -10.13 11.69 -1.00
N GLU A 191 -9.41 12.81 -0.78
CA GLU A 191 -10.01 14.13 -0.53
C GLU A 191 -10.82 14.63 -1.76
N ALA A 192 -10.30 14.39 -2.96
CA ALA A 192 -11.00 14.74 -4.20
C ALA A 192 -12.32 13.97 -4.36
N LEU A 193 -12.33 12.68 -4.01
CA LEU A 193 -13.53 11.84 -4.06
C LEU A 193 -14.60 12.32 -3.07
N GLU A 194 -14.21 12.75 -1.86
CA GLU A 194 -15.15 13.35 -0.90
C GLU A 194 -15.79 14.63 -1.43
N ILE A 195 -14.99 15.52 -2.07
CA ILE A 195 -15.47 16.74 -2.69
C ILE A 195 -16.42 16.42 -3.86
N LEU A 196 -16.05 15.44 -4.70
CA LEU A 196 -16.89 15.01 -5.82
C LEU A 196 -18.21 14.39 -5.34
N ALA A 197 -18.17 13.58 -4.29
CA ALA A 197 -19.37 13.02 -3.67
C ALA A 197 -20.30 14.13 -3.15
N ALA A 198 -19.78 15.11 -2.44
CA ALA A 198 -20.56 16.27 -1.99
C ALA A 198 -21.11 17.09 -3.17
N SER A 199 -20.36 17.18 -4.26
CA SER A 199 -20.77 17.95 -5.45
C SER A 199 -21.96 17.34 -6.21
N THR A 200 -22.33 16.09 -5.95
CA THR A 200 -23.53 15.47 -6.55
C THR A 200 -24.84 16.20 -6.19
N ALA A 201 -24.84 16.95 -5.08
CA ALA A 201 -25.96 17.79 -4.68
C ALA A 201 -26.10 19.08 -5.54
N PHE A 202 -25.12 19.45 -6.38
CA PHE A 202 -25.32 20.45 -7.40
C PHE A 202 -26.23 19.91 -8.50
N HIS A 203 -27.21 20.70 -8.91
CA HIS A 203 -28.02 20.39 -10.08
C HIS A 203 -27.30 20.70 -11.40
N ARG A 204 -25.95 20.72 -11.37
CA ARG A 204 -25.10 21.08 -12.50
C ARG A 204 -23.98 20.05 -12.64
N PRO A 205 -23.64 19.69 -13.88
CA PRO A 205 -22.55 18.73 -14.08
C PRO A 205 -21.20 19.34 -13.70
N VAL A 206 -20.39 18.55 -12.97
CA VAL A 206 -19.02 18.89 -12.61
C VAL A 206 -18.09 18.40 -13.71
N ARG A 207 -17.19 19.26 -14.19
CA ARG A 207 -16.17 18.91 -15.17
C ARG A 207 -14.98 18.19 -14.54
N GLY A 208 -14.62 18.59 -13.32
CA GLY A 208 -13.50 18.02 -12.58
C GLY A 208 -12.97 18.92 -11.47
N LEU A 209 -11.86 18.54 -10.89
CA LEU A 209 -11.17 19.25 -9.82
C LEU A 209 -9.74 19.61 -10.24
N VAL A 210 -9.29 20.79 -9.80
CA VAL A 210 -7.92 21.28 -10.02
C VAL A 210 -7.22 21.44 -8.69
N ARG A 211 -6.12 20.68 -8.48
CA ARG A 211 -5.26 20.84 -7.29
C ARG A 211 -4.38 22.06 -7.44
N MET A 212 -4.55 23.02 -6.55
CA MET A 212 -3.84 24.31 -6.59
C MET A 212 -2.77 24.37 -5.52
N GLY A 213 -1.50 24.46 -5.95
CA GLY A 213 -0.34 24.53 -5.03
C GLY A 213 -0.21 23.34 -4.09
N GLU A 214 -0.63 22.16 -4.53
CA GLU A 214 -0.59 20.88 -3.79
C GLU A 214 -1.37 20.89 -2.46
N ARG A 215 -2.28 21.83 -2.22
CA ARG A 215 -2.91 21.99 -0.90
C ARG A 215 -4.41 22.28 -0.92
N ARG A 216 -4.99 22.85 -2.00
CA ARG A 216 -6.42 23.19 -2.08
C ARG A 216 -7.00 22.76 -3.41
N TRP A 217 -8.32 22.75 -3.50
CA TRP A 217 -9.04 22.37 -4.70
C TRP A 217 -9.88 23.50 -5.25
N ASP A 218 -9.89 23.59 -6.56
CA ASP A 218 -10.87 24.38 -7.30
C ASP A 218 -11.81 23.39 -8.02
N LEU A 219 -13.10 23.43 -7.70
CA LEU A 219 -14.12 22.68 -8.42
C LEU A 219 -14.47 23.43 -9.71
N VAL A 220 -14.44 22.75 -10.84
CA VAL A 220 -14.77 23.31 -12.15
C VAL A 220 -16.08 22.72 -12.64
N LEU A 221 -17.07 23.58 -12.90
CA LEU A 221 -18.35 23.18 -13.46
C LEU A 221 -18.29 23.07 -14.99
N ALA A 222 -19.25 22.40 -15.59
CA ALA A 222 -19.27 22.17 -17.04
C ALA A 222 -19.37 23.49 -17.86
N ASP A 223 -20.04 24.53 -17.31
CA ASP A 223 -20.12 25.86 -17.87
C ASP A 223 -18.85 26.72 -17.70
N GLY A 224 -17.80 26.16 -17.08
CA GLY A 224 -16.51 26.81 -16.88
C GLY A 224 -16.40 27.62 -15.58
N LYS A 225 -17.47 27.81 -14.84
CA LYS A 225 -17.44 28.47 -13.54
C LYS A 225 -16.61 27.67 -12.54
N ARG A 226 -15.95 28.35 -11.60
CA ARG A 226 -15.10 27.73 -10.59
C ARG A 226 -15.57 28.02 -9.17
N VAL A 227 -15.51 27.01 -8.32
CA VAL A 227 -15.65 27.17 -6.87
C VAL A 227 -14.27 26.95 -6.26
N LEU A 228 -13.68 28.03 -5.73
CA LEU A 228 -12.36 28.00 -5.10
C LEU A 228 -12.53 27.58 -3.64
N LEU A 229 -12.07 26.37 -3.29
CA LEU A 229 -12.26 25.82 -1.96
C LEU A 229 -11.07 26.17 -1.05
N PRO A 230 -11.27 26.29 0.27
CA PRO A 230 -10.22 26.48 1.25
C PRO A 230 -9.37 25.21 1.39
N GLU A 231 -8.20 25.34 2.02
CA GLU A 231 -7.31 24.24 2.34
C GLU A 231 -7.87 23.33 3.45
N THR A 232 -8.63 23.91 4.37
CA THR A 232 -9.27 23.19 5.47
C THR A 232 -10.77 23.11 5.28
N GLU A 233 -11.37 21.95 5.55
CA GLU A 233 -12.81 21.69 5.44
C GLU A 233 -13.42 22.04 4.05
N PRO A 234 -12.78 21.59 2.92
CA PRO A 234 -13.25 21.94 1.58
C PRO A 234 -14.69 21.45 1.32
N VAL A 235 -15.05 20.27 1.83
CA VAL A 235 -16.41 19.71 1.69
C VAL A 235 -17.46 20.63 2.33
N ARG A 236 -17.24 21.08 3.55
CA ARG A 236 -18.14 22.02 4.25
C ARG A 236 -18.27 23.35 3.52
N ALA A 237 -17.18 23.84 2.92
CA ALA A 237 -17.23 25.07 2.12
C ALA A 237 -18.07 24.87 0.86
N LEU A 238 -17.95 23.70 0.21
CA LEU A 238 -18.76 23.32 -0.94
C LEU A 238 -20.25 23.20 -0.59
N GLU A 239 -20.59 22.49 0.51
CA GLU A 239 -21.96 22.36 0.99
C GLU A 239 -22.61 23.74 1.23
N ARG A 240 -21.86 24.69 1.78
CA ARG A 240 -22.35 26.07 1.94
C ARG A 240 -22.66 26.75 0.60
N VAL A 241 -21.81 26.56 -0.41
CA VAL A 241 -22.07 27.08 -1.77
C VAL A 241 -23.35 26.47 -2.35
N ILE A 242 -23.55 25.15 -2.16
CA ILE A 242 -24.75 24.45 -2.64
C ILE A 242 -26.01 25.03 -1.98
N VAL A 243 -25.99 25.23 -0.68
CA VAL A 243 -27.12 25.83 0.05
C VAL A 243 -27.40 27.29 -0.39
N LEU A 244 -26.33 28.07 -0.57
CA LEU A 244 -26.45 29.45 -1.04
C LEU A 244 -26.96 29.54 -2.49
N ASP A 245 -26.54 28.62 -3.35
CA ASP A 245 -27.02 28.54 -4.73
C ASP A 245 -28.51 28.17 -4.77
N ALA A 246 -28.90 27.16 -4.00
CA ALA A 246 -30.31 26.74 -3.90
C ALA A 246 -31.23 27.85 -3.35
N ALA A 247 -30.71 28.75 -2.52
CA ALA A 247 -31.50 29.85 -1.94
C ALA A 247 -31.55 31.10 -2.78
N ASN A 248 -30.52 31.35 -3.61
CA ASN A 248 -30.33 32.66 -4.29
C ASN A 248 -30.02 32.55 -5.78
N ASP A 249 -30.07 31.37 -6.37
CA ASP A 249 -29.72 31.10 -7.77
C ASP A 249 -28.36 31.73 -8.14
N MET A 250 -27.38 31.58 -7.24
CA MET A 250 -26.14 32.32 -7.31
C MET A 250 -25.32 31.93 -8.56
N LEU A 251 -25.33 30.64 -8.92
CA LEU A 251 -24.66 30.13 -10.11
C LEU A 251 -25.40 30.41 -11.42
N GLU A 252 -26.67 30.90 -11.40
CA GLU A 252 -27.36 31.40 -12.60
C GLU A 252 -26.83 32.76 -13.05
N ARG A 253 -26.21 33.49 -12.13
CA ARG A 253 -25.64 34.81 -12.42
C ARG A 253 -24.44 34.70 -13.35
N ASP A 254 -24.15 35.77 -14.08
CA ASP A 254 -22.97 35.85 -14.93
C ASP A 254 -21.71 36.11 -14.08
N LEU A 255 -21.12 35.03 -13.58
CA LEU A 255 -19.93 35.03 -12.73
C LEU A 255 -18.90 34.06 -13.26
N VAL A 256 -17.63 34.33 -12.95
CA VAL A 256 -16.46 33.49 -13.29
C VAL A 256 -16.14 32.51 -12.17
N SER A 257 -16.19 32.97 -10.91
CA SER A 257 -15.84 32.13 -9.76
C SER A 257 -16.52 32.59 -8.47
N ILE A 258 -16.67 31.59 -7.57
CA ILE A 258 -17.08 31.77 -6.18
C ILE A 258 -15.86 31.42 -5.34
N ASP A 259 -15.38 32.35 -4.55
CA ASP A 259 -14.20 32.16 -3.69
C ASP A 259 -14.62 31.93 -2.23
N MET A 260 -14.38 30.72 -1.74
CA MET A 260 -14.68 30.28 -0.38
C MET A 260 -13.42 30.20 0.51
N ARG A 261 -12.27 30.65 0.00
CA ARG A 261 -10.97 30.53 0.72
C ARG A 261 -10.91 31.38 2.00
N LEU A 262 -11.71 32.44 2.08
CA LEU A 262 -11.76 33.33 3.24
C LEU A 262 -12.86 32.95 4.26
N GLY A 263 -13.22 31.71 4.37
CA GLY A 263 -14.06 31.15 5.43
C GLY A 263 -15.57 31.46 5.27
N ALA A 264 -16.13 32.33 6.12
CA ALA A 264 -17.58 32.48 6.22
C ALA A 264 -18.23 33.35 5.14
N ARG A 265 -17.47 34.06 4.31
CA ARG A 265 -17.99 35.01 3.32
C ARG A 265 -17.59 34.60 1.91
N PRO A 266 -18.51 34.11 1.08
CA PRO A 266 -18.25 33.89 -0.33
C PRO A 266 -17.95 35.22 -1.03
N THR A 267 -16.88 35.24 -1.84
CA THR A 267 -16.58 36.36 -2.73
C THR A 267 -16.91 35.94 -4.14
N LEU A 268 -17.76 36.73 -4.82
CA LEU A 268 -18.16 36.47 -6.20
C LEU A 268 -17.29 37.28 -7.14
N ARG A 269 -16.72 36.63 -8.14
CA ARG A 269 -16.09 37.33 -9.27
C ARG A 269 -17.03 37.32 -10.46
N LEU A 270 -17.51 38.48 -10.80
CA LEU A 270 -18.37 38.67 -11.96
C LEU A 270 -17.57 38.53 -13.27
N SER A 271 -18.24 38.21 -14.37
CA SER A 271 -17.67 38.31 -15.72
C SER A 271 -17.37 39.76 -16.09
N GLU A 272 -16.60 39.99 -17.15
CA GLU A 272 -16.35 41.34 -17.65
C GLU A 272 -17.66 42.02 -18.09
N THR A 273 -18.50 41.27 -18.78
CA THR A 273 -19.82 41.76 -19.25
C THR A 273 -20.71 42.19 -18.09
N ALA A 274 -20.83 41.35 -17.05
CA ALA A 274 -21.63 41.69 -15.88
C ALA A 274 -21.03 42.85 -15.07
N THR A 275 -19.72 43.01 -15.08
CA THR A 275 -19.03 44.10 -14.40
C THR A 275 -19.29 45.44 -15.13
N GLU A 276 -19.23 45.48 -16.48
CA GLU A 276 -19.55 46.65 -17.28
C GLU A 276 -21.02 47.06 -17.13
N GLU A 277 -21.90 46.09 -17.10
CA GLU A 277 -23.33 46.31 -16.91
C GLU A 277 -23.65 46.88 -15.52
N TRP A 278 -23.02 46.35 -14.50
CA TRP A 278 -23.11 46.85 -13.13
C TRP A 278 -22.62 48.30 -13.01
N TRP A 279 -21.47 48.64 -13.62
CA TRP A 279 -20.97 50.01 -13.67
C TRP A 279 -21.92 50.96 -14.41
N ARG A 280 -22.53 50.53 -15.50
CA ARG A 280 -23.50 51.31 -16.26
C ARG A 280 -24.74 51.66 -15.43
N ILE A 281 -25.28 50.68 -14.74
CA ILE A 281 -26.45 50.84 -13.86
C ILE A 281 -26.10 51.74 -12.68
N THR A 282 -24.95 51.52 -12.03
CA THR A 282 -24.57 52.31 -10.85
C THR A 282 -24.24 53.76 -11.19
N SER A 283 -23.64 54.02 -12.33
CA SER A 283 -23.36 55.38 -12.80
C SER A 283 -24.66 56.12 -13.22
N ALA A 284 -25.63 55.43 -13.82
CA ALA A 284 -26.92 55.97 -14.13
C ALA A 284 -27.74 56.35 -12.89
N THR A 285 -27.72 55.48 -11.85
CA THR A 285 -28.44 55.73 -10.58
C THR A 285 -27.75 56.83 -9.75
N GLY A 286 -26.42 56.95 -9.77
CA GLY A 286 -25.69 58.04 -9.13
C GLY A 286 -25.91 59.41 -9.74
N ALA A 287 -26.17 59.47 -11.08
CA ALA A 287 -26.51 60.71 -11.77
C ALA A 287 -27.92 61.24 -11.44
N THR A 288 -28.88 60.31 -11.14
CA THR A 288 -30.26 60.70 -10.82
C THR A 288 -30.39 61.18 -9.35
N GLY A 289 -29.50 60.73 -8.44
CA GLY A 289 -29.53 61.17 -7.04
C GLY A 289 -28.98 62.57 -6.78
N ASN A 290 -28.24 63.16 -7.73
CA ASN A 290 -27.63 64.50 -7.57
C ASN A 290 -28.45 65.64 -8.22
N SER A 291 -29.51 65.32 -8.94
CA SER A 291 -30.37 66.35 -9.62
C SER A 291 -31.57 66.81 -8.80
N SER A 292 -31.92 66.12 -7.68
CA SER A 292 -33.05 66.49 -6.83
C SER A 292 -32.75 67.49 -5.70
N GLY A 293 -31.46 67.90 -5.56
CA GLY A 293 -30.99 68.80 -4.49
C GLY A 293 -30.82 70.30 -4.92
N ALA A 294 -31.05 70.62 -6.19
CA ALA A 294 -30.73 71.96 -6.73
C ALA A 294 -31.98 72.89 -6.99
N GLU A 295 -33.19 72.48 -6.62
CA GLU A 295 -34.36 73.25 -6.91
C GLU A 295 -35.21 73.59 -5.66
N GLN A 296 -34.51 74.04 -4.57
CA GLN A 296 -35.14 74.78 -3.47
C GLN A 296 -34.15 75.77 -2.87
N ARG A 297 -33.93 76.91 -3.53
CA ARG A 297 -33.57 78.18 -2.88
C ARG A 297 -34.18 79.36 -3.66
#